data_4f7bcb02463162aebc7bec3d436c6930
#
_entry.id   4f7bcb02463162aebc7bec3d436c6930
#
_cell.length_a   1.000
_cell.length_b   1.000
_cell.length_c   1.000
_cell.angle_alpha   90.00
_cell.angle_beta   90.00
_cell.angle_gamma   90.00
#
_symmetry.space_group_name_H-M   'P 1'
#
loop_
_entity.id
_entity.type
_entity.pdbx_description
1 polymer ?
#
loop_
_entity_poly.entity_id
_entity_poly.type
_entity_poly.pdbx_seq_one_letter_code
_entity_poly.pdbx_strand_id
1 'polypeptide(L)'
;FIVIIWGIRSADWSVSKLLSDPSLQGDPSKNFWTLFFPALSSMIAFDGGIALSMADFTKNCKTQKAQAVGQLVGAPVMTAFISFVGICGTAGAAIVFKEAIWEPAVLVSKFDNPLIVIIFSLFIIMAVLTTNVAANLVPPTNVIATLFAKKVSYKKAALIAAVLALFAQPWNALASAYDLIY
;
A
#
# COMPACT_ATOMS: atom_id res chain seq x y z
N PHE A 1 -12.53 -6.18 -4.36
CA PHE A 1 -13.92 -6.17 -4.88
C PHE A 1 -14.96 -5.96 -3.77
N ILE A 2 -14.91 -6.69 -2.63
CA ILE A 2 -15.90 -6.59 -1.55
C ILE A 2 -15.99 -5.14 -1.02
N VAL A 3 -14.87 -4.47 -0.79
CA VAL A 3 -14.82 -3.08 -0.32
C VAL A 3 -15.45 -2.11 -1.33
N ILE A 4 -15.21 -2.32 -2.63
CA ILE A 4 -15.83 -1.51 -3.69
C ILE A 4 -17.35 -1.68 -3.67
N ILE A 5 -17.82 -2.94 -3.64
CA ILE A 5 -19.25 -3.25 -3.63
C ILE A 5 -19.91 -2.65 -2.37
N TRP A 6 -19.28 -2.81 -1.21
CA TRP A 6 -19.74 -2.24 0.04
C TRP A 6 -19.82 -0.71 -0.01
N GLY A 7 -18.76 -0.05 -0.51
CA GLY A 7 -18.71 1.40 -0.66
C GLY A 7 -19.80 1.93 -1.62
N ILE A 8 -19.96 1.32 -2.78
CA ILE A 8 -20.99 1.74 -3.75
C ILE A 8 -22.40 1.48 -3.19
N ARG A 9 -22.60 0.37 -2.49
CA ARG A 9 -23.87 0.07 -1.85
C ARG A 9 -24.24 1.07 -0.75
N SER A 10 -23.27 1.55 0.02
CA SER A 10 -23.50 2.57 1.06
C SER A 10 -24.00 3.90 0.49
N ALA A 11 -23.76 4.15 -0.80
CA ALA A 11 -24.23 5.31 -1.54
C ALA A 11 -25.44 5.02 -2.46
N ASP A 12 -26.27 4.03 -2.12
CA ASP A 12 -27.44 3.62 -2.90
C ASP A 12 -27.10 3.26 -4.35
N TRP A 13 -26.01 2.56 -4.58
CA TRP A 13 -25.48 2.17 -5.89
C TRP A 13 -25.13 3.34 -6.83
N SER A 14 -24.90 4.53 -6.27
CA SER A 14 -24.53 5.72 -7.04
C SER A 14 -23.07 6.10 -6.77
N VAL A 15 -22.20 5.89 -7.77
CA VAL A 15 -20.78 6.29 -7.71
C VAL A 15 -20.67 7.82 -7.58
N SER A 16 -21.55 8.57 -8.25
CA SER A 16 -21.57 10.03 -8.14
C SER A 16 -21.86 10.48 -6.71
N LYS A 17 -22.86 9.88 -6.06
CA LYS A 17 -23.19 10.17 -4.66
C LYS A 17 -22.05 9.79 -3.72
N LEU A 18 -21.38 8.65 -3.97
CA LEU A 18 -20.22 8.21 -3.20
C LEU A 18 -19.08 9.23 -3.24
N LEU A 19 -18.75 9.74 -4.44
CA LEU A 19 -17.62 10.65 -4.63
C LEU A 19 -17.94 12.11 -4.30
N SER A 20 -19.21 12.49 -4.18
CA SER A 20 -19.65 13.86 -3.85
C SER A 20 -19.98 14.05 -2.36
N ASP A 21 -19.71 13.06 -1.51
CA ASP A 21 -19.95 13.19 -0.06
C ASP A 21 -19.10 14.34 0.51
N PRO A 22 -19.72 15.28 1.26
CA PRO A 22 -19.03 16.45 1.81
C PRO A 22 -17.86 16.10 2.73
N SER A 23 -17.89 14.94 3.38
CA SER A 23 -16.82 14.49 4.28
C SER A 23 -15.52 14.08 3.55
N LEU A 24 -15.62 13.87 2.23
CA LEU A 24 -14.48 13.61 1.36
C LEU A 24 -13.90 14.89 0.75
N GLN A 25 -14.66 15.97 0.80
CA GLN A 25 -14.20 17.26 0.30
C GLN A 25 -13.14 17.78 1.27
N GLY A 26 -11.90 17.82 0.80
CA GLY A 26 -10.81 18.47 1.53
C GLY A 26 -11.12 19.95 1.76
N ASP A 27 -10.23 20.64 2.47
CA ASP A 27 -10.34 22.06 2.74
C ASP A 27 -10.59 22.86 1.44
N PRO A 28 -11.74 23.53 1.29
CA PRO A 28 -12.08 24.29 0.09
C PRO A 28 -11.10 25.43 -0.23
N SER A 29 -10.29 25.82 0.75
CA SER A 29 -9.26 26.86 0.59
C SER A 29 -8.02 26.34 -0.15
N LYS A 30 -7.85 25.04 -0.25
CA LYS A 30 -6.68 24.43 -0.90
C LYS A 30 -6.94 24.23 -2.39
N ASN A 31 -6.11 24.88 -3.21
CA ASN A 31 -6.14 24.69 -4.66
C ASN A 31 -5.69 23.25 -5.01
N PHE A 32 -6.27 22.66 -6.06
CA PHE A 32 -5.90 21.34 -6.60
C PHE A 32 -4.38 21.15 -6.73
N TRP A 33 -3.68 22.12 -7.26
CA TRP A 33 -2.23 22.03 -7.48
C TRP A 33 -1.41 21.99 -6.19
N THR A 34 -1.91 22.60 -5.13
CA THR A 34 -1.27 22.58 -3.80
C THR A 34 -1.31 21.17 -3.18
N LEU A 35 -2.31 20.37 -3.51
CA LEU A 35 -2.46 19.00 -3.07
C LEU A 35 -1.83 18.01 -4.05
N PHE A 36 -1.93 18.27 -5.35
CA PHE A 36 -1.48 17.38 -6.40
C PHE A 36 0.02 17.09 -6.36
N PHE A 37 0.86 18.14 -6.28
CA PHE A 37 2.31 17.94 -6.29
C PHE A 37 2.85 17.21 -5.06
N PRO A 38 2.43 17.49 -3.83
CA PRO A 38 2.80 16.66 -2.67
C PRO A 38 2.33 15.21 -2.79
N ALA A 39 1.09 14.99 -3.24
CA ALA A 39 0.56 13.65 -3.44
C ALA A 39 1.34 12.87 -4.51
N LEU A 40 1.65 13.52 -5.64
CA LEU A 40 2.48 12.94 -6.69
C LEU A 40 3.88 12.60 -6.17
N SER A 41 4.51 13.50 -5.42
CA SER A 41 5.82 13.27 -4.81
C SER A 41 5.79 12.10 -3.84
N SER A 42 4.75 11.95 -3.04
CA SER A 42 4.55 10.83 -2.13
C SER A 42 4.41 9.50 -2.87
N MET A 43 3.66 9.49 -3.98
CA MET A 43 3.53 8.28 -4.83
C MET A 43 4.87 7.89 -5.47
N ILE A 44 5.61 8.85 -5.99
CA ILE A 44 6.95 8.60 -6.56
C ILE A 44 7.90 8.08 -5.48
N ALA A 45 7.88 8.64 -4.28
CA ALA A 45 8.71 8.20 -3.17
C ALA A 45 8.34 6.78 -2.70
N PHE A 46 7.05 6.44 -2.67
CA PHE A 46 6.58 5.11 -2.34
C PHE A 46 7.11 4.04 -3.32
N ASP A 47 7.07 4.32 -4.61
CA ASP A 47 7.56 3.39 -5.64
C ASP A 47 9.10 3.42 -5.80
N GLY A 48 9.76 4.47 -5.31
CA GLY A 48 11.20 4.66 -5.46
C GLY A 48 12.05 3.52 -4.90
N GLY A 49 11.65 2.97 -3.75
CA GLY A 49 12.32 1.81 -3.14
C GLY A 49 12.25 0.55 -4.02
N ILE A 50 11.11 0.32 -4.65
CA ILE A 50 10.91 -0.82 -5.58
C ILE A 50 11.69 -0.59 -6.87
N ALA A 51 11.75 0.65 -7.37
CA ALA A 51 12.48 0.98 -8.58
C ALA A 51 13.98 0.65 -8.47
N LEU A 52 14.61 0.88 -7.33
CA LEU A 52 16.00 0.52 -7.06
C LEU A 52 16.25 -1.00 -7.12
N SER A 53 15.25 -1.80 -6.82
CA SER A 53 15.31 -3.26 -6.77
C SER A 53 14.62 -3.93 -7.95
N MET A 54 14.28 -3.17 -9.00
CA MET A 54 13.49 -3.66 -10.12
C MET A 54 14.13 -4.86 -10.81
N ALA A 55 15.46 -4.92 -10.87
CA ALA A 55 16.20 -6.04 -11.43
C ALA A 55 15.91 -7.37 -10.72
N ASP A 56 15.66 -7.35 -9.42
CA ASP A 56 15.34 -8.56 -8.64
C ASP A 56 13.99 -9.17 -9.04
N PHE A 57 13.03 -8.33 -9.42
CA PHE A 57 11.72 -8.76 -9.87
C PHE A 57 11.70 -9.17 -11.35
N THR A 58 12.56 -8.55 -12.15
CA THR A 58 12.50 -8.69 -13.62
C THR A 58 13.54 -9.64 -14.19
N LYS A 59 14.51 -10.11 -13.41
CA LYS A 59 15.58 -11.03 -13.84
C LYS A 59 15.07 -12.33 -14.53
N ASN A 60 13.84 -12.74 -14.25
CA ASN A 60 13.22 -13.93 -14.83
C ASN A 60 12.31 -13.61 -16.03
N CYS A 61 12.25 -12.37 -16.48
CA CYS A 61 11.48 -12.00 -17.66
C CYS A 61 12.11 -12.56 -18.93
N LYS A 62 11.29 -13.14 -19.83
CA LYS A 62 11.78 -13.76 -21.07
C LYS A 62 12.42 -12.75 -22.03
N THR A 63 11.93 -11.53 -22.07
CA THR A 63 12.45 -10.45 -22.94
C THR A 63 12.34 -9.08 -22.25
N GLN A 64 13.20 -8.17 -22.61
CA GLN A 64 13.16 -6.80 -22.12
C GLN A 64 11.90 -6.05 -22.54
N LYS A 65 11.38 -6.35 -23.73
CA LYS A 65 10.10 -5.80 -24.21
C LYS A 65 8.94 -6.24 -23.34
N ALA A 66 8.86 -7.52 -22.98
CA ALA A 66 7.81 -8.04 -22.10
C ALA A 66 7.87 -7.37 -20.71
N GLN A 67 9.07 -7.18 -20.18
CA GLN A 67 9.30 -6.44 -18.95
C GLN A 67 8.79 -4.98 -19.05
N ALA A 68 9.26 -4.25 -20.06
CA ALA A 68 8.91 -2.83 -20.23
C ALA A 68 7.39 -2.63 -20.41
N VAL A 69 6.74 -3.44 -21.25
CA VAL A 69 5.30 -3.39 -21.46
C VAL A 69 4.55 -3.78 -20.19
N GLY A 70 4.99 -4.84 -19.50
CA GLY A 70 4.40 -5.29 -18.23
C GLY A 70 4.42 -4.22 -17.16
N GLN A 71 5.53 -3.49 -17.03
CA GLN A 71 5.64 -2.38 -16.07
C GLN A 71 4.82 -1.16 -16.50
N LEU A 72 4.91 -0.76 -17.78
CA LEU A 72 4.21 0.42 -18.29
C LEU A 72 2.70 0.30 -18.17
N VAL A 73 2.17 -0.90 -18.32
CA VAL A 73 0.73 -1.17 -18.21
C VAL A 73 0.33 -1.63 -16.81
N GLY A 74 1.08 -2.58 -16.26
CA GLY A 74 0.73 -3.24 -14.99
C GLY A 74 0.77 -2.30 -13.80
N ALA A 75 1.84 -1.52 -13.62
CA ALA A 75 1.98 -0.63 -12.48
C ALA A 75 0.90 0.47 -12.45
N PRO A 76 0.67 1.26 -13.53
CA PRO A 76 -0.37 2.29 -13.50
C PRO A 76 -1.78 1.72 -13.31
N VAL A 77 -2.10 0.61 -13.96
CA VAL A 77 -3.44 -0.02 -13.85
C VAL A 77 -3.69 -0.51 -12.43
N MET A 78 -2.71 -1.20 -11.83
CA MET A 78 -2.87 -1.72 -10.47
C MET A 78 -2.88 -0.60 -9.42
N THR A 79 -2.06 0.43 -9.59
CA THR A 79 -2.08 1.61 -8.72
C THR A 79 -3.42 2.33 -8.80
N ALA A 80 -3.96 2.56 -10.00
CA ALA A 80 -5.28 3.16 -10.17
C ALA A 80 -6.38 2.30 -9.54
N PHE A 81 -6.30 0.98 -9.70
CA PHE A 81 -7.26 0.04 -9.11
C PHE A 81 -7.23 0.07 -7.57
N ILE A 82 -6.04 0.00 -6.96
CA ILE A 82 -5.89 0.06 -5.49
C ILE A 82 -6.35 1.42 -4.96
N SER A 83 -6.02 2.52 -5.63
CA SER A 83 -6.48 3.86 -5.27
C SER A 83 -8.00 3.94 -5.30
N PHE A 84 -8.64 3.38 -6.33
CA PHE A 84 -10.09 3.32 -6.43
C PHE A 84 -10.71 2.49 -5.29
N VAL A 85 -10.12 1.35 -4.91
CA VAL A 85 -10.54 0.57 -3.74
C VAL A 85 -10.47 1.41 -2.47
N GLY A 86 -9.36 2.14 -2.27
CA GLY A 86 -9.18 3.03 -1.12
C GLY A 86 -10.23 4.14 -1.06
N ILE A 87 -10.48 4.81 -2.19
CA ILE A 87 -11.52 5.85 -2.30
C ILE A 87 -12.89 5.28 -1.96
N CYS A 88 -13.29 4.13 -2.54
CA CYS A 88 -14.56 3.50 -2.24
C CYS A 88 -14.70 3.11 -0.77
N GLY A 89 -13.62 2.60 -0.16
CA GLY A 89 -13.58 2.24 1.26
C GLY A 89 -13.76 3.45 2.17
N THR A 90 -12.97 4.50 1.95
CA THR A 90 -13.03 5.74 2.74
C THR A 90 -14.35 6.47 2.59
N ALA A 91 -14.85 6.58 1.36
CA ALA A 91 -16.14 7.20 1.07
C ALA A 91 -17.31 6.41 1.69
N GLY A 92 -17.29 5.08 1.58
CA GLY A 92 -18.26 4.21 2.23
C GLY A 92 -18.24 4.35 3.74
N ALA A 93 -17.05 4.43 4.35
CA ALA A 93 -16.88 4.69 5.78
C ALA A 93 -17.46 6.03 6.19
N ALA A 94 -17.21 7.08 5.43
CA ALA A 94 -17.74 8.42 5.66
C ALA A 94 -19.28 8.45 5.66
N ILE A 95 -19.91 7.71 4.74
CA ILE A 95 -21.38 7.62 4.68
C ILE A 95 -21.94 6.81 5.86
N VAL A 96 -21.35 5.66 6.16
CA VAL A 96 -21.88 4.70 7.16
C VAL A 96 -21.53 5.13 8.59
N PHE A 97 -20.27 5.48 8.83
CA PHE A 97 -19.76 5.78 10.19
C PHE A 97 -19.68 7.28 10.47
N LYS A 98 -19.97 8.15 9.48
CA LYS A 98 -19.84 9.62 9.57
C LYS A 98 -18.41 10.08 9.86
N GLU A 99 -17.44 9.26 9.51
CA GLU A 99 -16.01 9.48 9.70
C GLU A 99 -15.25 8.94 8.48
N ALA A 100 -14.39 9.74 7.88
CA ALA A 100 -13.58 9.35 6.73
C ALA A 100 -12.42 8.45 7.20
N ILE A 101 -12.67 7.15 7.33
CA ILE A 101 -11.68 6.17 7.77
C ILE A 101 -10.94 5.63 6.56
N TRP A 102 -9.69 6.00 6.42
CA TRP A 102 -8.82 5.56 5.32
C TRP A 102 -7.95 4.34 5.68
N GLU A 103 -7.74 4.10 6.98
CA GLU A 103 -6.92 2.98 7.47
C GLU A 103 -7.74 1.68 7.50
N PRO A 104 -7.34 0.63 6.73
CA PRO A 104 -8.12 -0.60 6.63
C PRO A 104 -8.33 -1.33 7.96
N ALA A 105 -7.33 -1.30 8.86
CA ALA A 105 -7.44 -1.96 10.16
C ALA A 105 -8.48 -1.28 11.06
N VAL A 106 -8.48 0.07 11.07
CA VAL A 106 -9.48 0.86 11.81
C VAL A 106 -10.86 0.67 11.19
N LEU A 107 -10.98 0.65 9.86
CA LEU A 107 -12.25 0.40 9.20
C LEU A 107 -12.83 -0.96 9.58
N VAL A 108 -12.02 -2.01 9.58
CA VAL A 108 -12.46 -3.37 9.96
C VAL A 108 -12.90 -3.43 11.42
N SER A 109 -12.25 -2.69 12.32
CA SER A 109 -12.62 -2.68 13.76
C SER A 109 -13.98 -2.02 14.04
N LYS A 110 -14.55 -1.27 13.10
CA LYS A 110 -15.88 -0.63 13.23
C LYS A 110 -17.05 -1.57 12.95
N PHE A 111 -16.78 -2.78 12.45
CA PHE A 111 -17.85 -3.75 12.19
C PHE A 111 -18.20 -4.54 13.46
N ASP A 112 -19.50 -4.66 13.76
CA ASP A 112 -19.99 -5.36 14.95
C ASP A 112 -19.87 -6.89 14.87
N ASN A 113 -19.80 -7.43 13.65
CA ASN A 113 -19.75 -8.88 13.45
C ASN A 113 -18.32 -9.42 13.62
N PRO A 114 -18.04 -10.22 14.68
CA PRO A 114 -16.70 -10.71 14.96
C PRO A 114 -16.15 -11.63 13.86
N LEU A 115 -16.99 -12.35 13.14
CA LEU A 115 -16.55 -13.20 12.04
C LEU A 115 -16.02 -12.36 10.88
N ILE A 116 -16.68 -11.25 10.55
CA ILE A 116 -16.23 -10.30 9.53
C ILE A 116 -14.87 -9.72 9.96
N VAL A 117 -14.75 -9.26 11.19
CA VAL A 117 -13.50 -8.69 11.73
C VAL A 117 -12.36 -9.68 11.64
N ILE A 118 -12.55 -10.94 12.07
CA ILE A 118 -11.52 -11.98 12.02
C ILE A 118 -11.09 -12.25 10.57
N ILE A 119 -12.03 -12.49 9.66
CA ILE A 119 -11.72 -12.82 8.27
C ILE A 119 -10.95 -11.69 7.59
N PHE A 120 -11.44 -10.44 7.71
CA PHE A 120 -10.77 -9.30 7.08
C PHE A 120 -9.42 -8.99 7.72
N SER A 121 -9.28 -9.14 9.03
CA SER A 121 -7.98 -8.99 9.71
C SER A 121 -6.96 -10.01 9.22
N LEU A 122 -7.36 -11.26 9.01
CA LEU A 122 -6.49 -12.29 8.42
C LEU A 122 -6.06 -11.92 7.00
N PHE A 123 -6.96 -11.40 6.16
CA PHE A 123 -6.61 -10.92 4.82
C PHE A 123 -5.65 -9.74 4.87
N ILE A 124 -5.85 -8.78 5.77
CA ILE A 124 -4.94 -7.64 5.95
C ILE A 124 -3.55 -8.13 6.38
N ILE A 125 -3.48 -9.02 7.37
CA ILE A 125 -2.21 -9.59 7.84
C ILE A 125 -1.48 -10.31 6.69
N MET A 126 -2.18 -11.14 5.93
CA MET A 126 -1.59 -11.83 4.78
C MET A 126 -1.09 -10.86 3.71
N ALA A 127 -1.89 -9.83 3.39
CA ALA A 127 -1.51 -8.81 2.40
C ALA A 127 -0.27 -8.04 2.85
N VAL A 128 -0.23 -7.58 4.11
CA VAL A 128 0.91 -6.86 4.67
C VAL A 128 2.16 -7.74 4.70
N LEU A 129 2.06 -8.99 5.16
CA LEU A 129 3.20 -9.90 5.21
C LEU A 129 3.76 -10.20 3.82
N THR A 130 2.91 -10.53 2.86
CA THR A 130 3.37 -10.86 1.50
C THR A 130 4.01 -9.67 0.81
N THR A 131 3.44 -8.48 0.94
CA THR A 131 3.99 -7.25 0.38
C THR A 131 5.32 -6.88 1.04
N ASN A 132 5.41 -6.94 2.38
CA ASN A 132 6.65 -6.64 3.09
C ASN A 132 7.78 -7.62 2.75
N VAL A 133 7.49 -8.91 2.66
CA VAL A 133 8.50 -9.89 2.26
C VAL A 133 9.01 -9.57 0.86
N ALA A 134 8.12 -9.35 -0.10
CA ALA A 134 8.50 -9.08 -1.48
C ALA A 134 9.27 -7.75 -1.62
N ALA A 135 8.77 -6.65 -1.04
CA ALA A 135 9.31 -5.32 -1.25
C ALA A 135 10.50 -5.00 -0.34
N ASN A 136 10.49 -5.47 0.91
CA ASN A 136 11.43 -5.02 1.94
C ASN A 136 12.44 -6.09 2.39
N LEU A 137 12.16 -7.39 2.19
CA LEU A 137 13.06 -8.47 2.60
C LEU A 137 13.84 -9.05 1.43
N VAL A 138 13.22 -9.29 0.29
CA VAL A 138 13.86 -9.91 -0.87
C VAL A 138 15.03 -9.07 -1.43
N PRO A 139 14.89 -7.76 -1.66
CA PRO A 139 15.98 -6.94 -2.20
C PRO A 139 17.24 -6.95 -1.31
N PRO A 140 17.18 -6.61 -0.02
CA PRO A 140 18.39 -6.63 0.82
C PRO A 140 18.96 -8.04 0.97
N THR A 141 18.11 -9.09 0.94
CA THR A 141 18.57 -10.47 0.91
C THR A 141 19.42 -10.75 -0.33
N ASN A 142 18.96 -10.33 -1.51
CA ASN A 142 19.71 -10.50 -2.75
C ASN A 142 21.04 -9.74 -2.73
N VAL A 143 21.06 -8.52 -2.19
CA VAL A 143 22.30 -7.73 -2.02
C VAL A 143 23.30 -8.48 -1.13
N ILE A 144 22.87 -8.91 0.07
CA ILE A 144 23.75 -9.63 1.01
C ILE A 144 24.23 -10.96 0.41
N ALA A 145 23.33 -11.72 -0.20
CA ALA A 145 23.68 -12.99 -0.84
C ALA A 145 24.67 -12.82 -1.99
N THR A 146 24.58 -11.73 -2.75
CA THR A 146 25.50 -11.42 -3.85
C THR A 146 26.86 -10.94 -3.33
N LEU A 147 26.89 -10.04 -2.37
CA LEU A 147 28.13 -9.53 -1.78
C LEU A 147 28.94 -10.62 -1.10
N PHE A 148 28.28 -11.57 -0.47
CA PHE A 148 28.91 -12.66 0.28
C PHE A 148 28.65 -14.04 -0.31
N ALA A 149 28.52 -14.14 -1.61
CA ALA A 149 28.11 -15.34 -2.35
C ALA A 149 28.88 -16.63 -1.98
N LYS A 150 30.17 -16.51 -1.60
CA LYS A 150 31.01 -17.65 -1.21
C LYS A 150 30.84 -18.06 0.27
N LYS A 151 30.24 -17.21 1.11
CA LYS A 151 30.22 -17.40 2.58
C LYS A 151 28.81 -17.49 3.15
N VAL A 152 27.81 -16.89 2.48
CA VAL A 152 26.46 -16.73 3.03
C VAL A 152 25.44 -17.34 2.07
N SER A 153 24.69 -18.33 2.54
CA SER A 153 23.56 -18.88 1.80
C SER A 153 22.38 -17.90 1.78
N TYR A 154 21.49 -18.03 0.82
CA TYR A 154 20.31 -17.15 0.68
C TYR A 154 19.47 -17.09 1.98
N LYS A 155 19.27 -18.23 2.66
CA LYS A 155 18.56 -18.28 3.95
C LYS A 155 19.26 -17.47 5.04
N LYS A 156 20.59 -17.57 5.11
CA LYS A 156 21.38 -16.78 6.07
C LYS A 156 21.34 -15.30 5.73
N ALA A 157 21.39 -14.95 4.45
CA ALA A 157 21.26 -13.57 4.00
C ALA A 157 19.89 -12.97 4.38
N ALA A 158 18.80 -13.73 4.22
CA ALA A 158 17.48 -13.30 4.64
C ALA A 158 17.38 -13.08 6.15
N LEU A 159 17.98 -13.97 6.95
CA LEU A 159 18.02 -13.81 8.40
C LEU A 159 18.82 -12.56 8.82
N ILE A 160 19.97 -12.34 8.18
CA ILE A 160 20.79 -11.13 8.43
C ILE A 160 19.98 -9.87 8.08
N ALA A 161 19.32 -9.84 6.91
CA ALA A 161 18.49 -8.73 6.50
C ALA A 161 17.35 -8.46 7.50
N ALA A 162 16.67 -9.50 7.97
CA ALA A 162 15.60 -9.38 8.96
C ALA A 162 16.12 -8.83 10.32
N VAL A 163 17.26 -9.34 10.78
CA VAL A 163 17.89 -8.86 12.03
C VAL A 163 18.32 -7.40 11.90
N LEU A 164 18.94 -7.01 10.78
CA LEU A 164 19.31 -5.61 10.52
C LEU A 164 18.10 -4.69 10.48
N ALA A 165 16.98 -5.15 9.90
CA ALA A 165 15.72 -4.41 9.89
C ALA A 165 15.17 -4.17 11.31
N LEU A 166 15.30 -5.13 12.21
CA LEU A 166 14.92 -4.95 13.62
C LEU A 166 15.78 -3.88 14.32
N PHE A 167 17.09 -3.88 14.08
CA PHE A 167 17.98 -2.85 14.63
C PHE A 167 17.73 -1.46 14.06
N ALA A 168 17.22 -1.35 12.84
CA ALA A 168 16.83 -0.08 12.24
C ALA A 168 15.60 0.57 12.92
N GLN A 169 14.89 -0.17 13.77
CA GLN A 169 13.73 0.31 14.55
C GLN A 169 12.70 1.10 13.71
N PRO A 170 12.14 0.51 12.64
CA PRO A 170 11.24 1.21 11.73
C PRO A 170 10.00 1.80 12.40
N TRP A 171 9.58 1.24 13.54
CA TRP A 171 8.49 1.80 14.35
C TRP A 171 8.78 3.19 14.89
N ASN A 172 10.05 3.53 15.20
CA ASN A 172 10.41 4.87 15.64
C ASN A 172 10.34 5.88 14.47
N ALA A 173 10.76 5.46 13.29
CA ALA A 173 10.61 6.28 12.09
C ALA A 173 9.14 6.53 11.75
N LEU A 174 8.28 5.53 11.94
CA LEU A 174 6.84 5.67 11.73
C LEU A 174 6.23 6.64 12.75
N ALA A 175 6.56 6.52 14.04
CA ALA A 175 6.09 7.44 15.08
C ALA A 175 6.48 8.89 14.78
N SER A 176 7.75 9.12 14.39
CA SER A 176 8.22 10.47 14.01
C SER A 176 7.55 11.01 12.76
N ALA A 177 7.16 10.15 11.81
CA ALA A 177 6.43 10.56 10.62
C ALA A 177 4.99 10.98 10.97
N TYR A 178 4.34 10.30 11.90
CA TYR A 178 3.03 10.72 12.41
C TYR A 178 3.09 12.10 13.07
N ASP A 179 4.09 12.37 13.89
CA ASP A 179 4.28 13.68 14.55
C ASP A 179 4.57 14.83 13.56
N LEU A 180 4.99 14.52 12.33
CA LEU A 180 5.25 15.51 11.27
C LEU A 180 4.04 15.76 10.37
N ILE A 181 3.07 14.85 10.31
CA ILE A 181 1.92 14.88 9.41
C ILE A 181 0.67 15.41 10.12
N TYR A 182 0.55 15.19 11.42
CA TYR A 182 -0.58 15.56 12.27
C TYR A 182 -0.17 16.55 13.35
#